data_27a2146b82c0aa06b8011a72c9d88812
#
_entry.id   27a2146b82c0aa06b8011a72c9d88812
#
_cell.length_a   1.000
_cell.length_b   1.000
_cell.length_c   1.000
_cell.angle_alpha   90.00
_cell.angle_beta   90.00
_cell.angle_gamma   90.00
#
_symmetry.space_group_name_H-M   'P 1'
#
loop_
_entity.id
_entity.type
_entity.pdbx_description
1 polymer ?
#
loop_
_entity_poly.entity_id
_entity_poly.type
_entity_poly.pdbx_seq_one_letter_code
_entity_poly.pdbx_strand_id
1 'polypeptide(L)'
;ICAVRHMPTVHTRNIIIEKKMKLKQKLAALLFAALITLPAAAQEKQDMFRPETSSVTSQSIAPDARAGGMGDIGAATDPDVVSQYWNPAKYPFTISRAGVSRNYTPWLRRLVSDMDLAYLSGYYRIGDYSAVSASLRYFSLGEVYTNAGETNDNSMTINPYEMSADVAYSIMLSETFSIAAAVRWIYSDITYDYTSDTSPGSAFAVDLAAYYQNYVNIGQR
;
A
#
# COMPACT_ATOMS: atom_id res chain seq x y z
N ILE A 1 24.35 -7.53 -52.47
CA ILE A 1 25.12 -7.38 -51.20
C ILE A 1 24.23 -7.78 -50.06
N CYS A 2 24.31 -9.05 -49.59
CA CYS A 2 23.54 -9.57 -48.48
C CYS A 2 24.26 -9.26 -47.17
N ALA A 3 23.69 -8.41 -46.35
CA ALA A 3 24.20 -8.14 -44.99
C ALA A 3 23.80 -9.32 -44.06
N VAL A 4 24.75 -10.15 -43.70
CA VAL A 4 24.60 -11.20 -42.70
C VAL A 4 24.49 -10.55 -41.33
N ARG A 5 23.30 -10.50 -40.75
CA ARG A 5 23.09 -10.11 -39.34
C ARG A 5 23.67 -11.21 -38.45
N HIS A 6 24.78 -10.95 -37.82
CA HIS A 6 25.36 -11.80 -36.79
C HIS A 6 24.38 -11.85 -35.56
N MET A 7 23.68 -12.97 -35.42
CA MET A 7 22.96 -13.28 -34.17
C MET A 7 24.00 -13.59 -33.08
N PRO A 8 23.91 -12.92 -31.91
CA PRO A 8 24.81 -13.23 -30.79
C PRO A 8 24.50 -14.66 -30.30
N THR A 9 25.55 -15.46 -30.16
CA THR A 9 25.49 -16.83 -29.68
C THR A 9 24.87 -16.87 -28.26
N VAL A 10 24.19 -17.98 -27.93
CA VAL A 10 23.51 -18.19 -26.62
C VAL A 10 24.44 -17.88 -25.44
N HIS A 11 25.74 -18.13 -25.59
CA HIS A 11 26.76 -17.84 -24.58
C HIS A 11 26.93 -16.34 -24.31
N THR A 12 26.88 -15.50 -25.34
CA THR A 12 26.98 -14.03 -25.21
C THR A 12 25.74 -13.44 -24.55
N ARG A 13 24.54 -14.02 -24.77
CA ARG A 13 23.31 -13.63 -24.09
C ARG A 13 23.36 -13.90 -22.60
N ASN A 14 23.84 -15.07 -22.19
CA ASN A 14 23.94 -15.43 -20.76
C ASN A 14 24.92 -14.51 -20.02
N ILE A 15 26.04 -14.13 -20.63
CA ILE A 15 27.02 -13.19 -20.03
C ILE A 15 26.41 -11.80 -19.85
N ILE A 16 25.62 -11.33 -20.82
CA ILE A 16 24.95 -10.01 -20.73
C ILE A 16 23.86 -10.01 -19.63
N ILE A 17 23.11 -11.09 -19.51
CA ILE A 17 22.09 -11.26 -18.46
C ILE A 17 22.75 -11.27 -17.07
N GLU A 18 23.81 -12.03 -16.91
CA GLU A 18 24.56 -12.12 -15.65
C GLU A 18 25.19 -10.76 -15.26
N LYS A 19 25.77 -10.02 -16.19
CA LYS A 19 26.27 -8.66 -15.93
C LYS A 19 25.16 -7.69 -15.55
N LYS A 20 23.98 -7.76 -16.21
CA LYS A 20 22.82 -6.92 -15.85
C LYS A 20 22.27 -7.26 -14.47
N MET A 21 22.24 -8.55 -14.08
CA MET A 21 21.82 -8.95 -12.72
C MET A 21 22.81 -8.45 -11.67
N LYS A 22 24.12 -8.63 -11.86
CA LYS A 22 25.16 -8.14 -10.94
C LYS A 22 25.14 -6.61 -10.79
N LEU A 23 24.83 -5.86 -11.88
CA LEU A 23 24.69 -4.41 -11.83
C LEU A 23 23.45 -3.98 -11.02
N LYS A 24 22.30 -4.67 -11.21
CA LYS A 24 21.08 -4.40 -10.46
C LYS A 24 21.25 -4.73 -8.96
N GLN A 25 21.93 -5.81 -8.64
CA GLN A 25 22.27 -6.18 -7.24
C GLN A 25 23.17 -5.14 -6.56
N LYS A 26 24.17 -4.62 -7.28
CA LYS A 26 25.03 -3.54 -6.77
C LYS A 26 24.28 -2.24 -6.57
N LEU A 27 23.36 -1.89 -7.48
CA LEU A 27 22.52 -0.69 -7.35
C LEU A 27 21.55 -0.82 -6.16
N ALA A 28 20.93 -1.99 -5.98
CA ALA A 28 20.05 -2.27 -4.84
C ALA A 28 20.81 -2.24 -3.51
N ALA A 29 22.01 -2.80 -3.46
CA ALA A 29 22.87 -2.76 -2.28
C ALA A 29 23.33 -1.32 -1.94
N LEU A 30 23.61 -0.49 -2.95
CA LEU A 30 23.95 0.92 -2.77
C LEU A 30 22.76 1.75 -2.27
N LEU A 31 21.55 1.51 -2.80
CA LEU A 31 20.32 2.13 -2.31
C LEU A 31 20.01 1.72 -0.87
N PHE A 32 20.20 0.44 -0.54
CA PHE A 32 19.99 -0.07 0.81
C PHE A 32 21.02 0.50 1.80
N ALA A 33 22.29 0.61 1.39
CA ALA A 33 23.34 1.25 2.19
C ALA A 33 23.08 2.75 2.39
N ALA A 34 22.57 3.46 1.38
CA ALA A 34 22.20 4.86 1.48
C ALA A 34 21.01 5.09 2.43
N LEU A 35 20.05 4.14 2.53
CA LEU A 35 18.95 4.20 3.48
C LEU A 35 19.41 4.05 4.95
N ILE A 36 20.46 3.25 5.19
CA ILE A 36 21.00 3.03 6.53
C ILE A 36 21.82 4.23 7.04
N THR A 37 22.32 5.07 6.12
CA THR A 37 23.13 6.25 6.46
C THR A 37 22.31 7.52 6.67
N LEU A 38 20.98 7.48 6.54
CA LEU A 38 20.14 8.58 6.98
C LEU A 38 20.31 8.74 8.48
N PRO A 39 20.88 9.86 8.96
CA PRO A 39 21.09 10.04 10.39
C PRO A 39 19.71 9.98 11.07
N ALA A 40 19.60 9.15 12.09
CA ALA A 40 18.48 9.13 13.02
C ALA A 40 18.49 10.43 13.86
N ALA A 41 18.37 11.56 13.19
CA ALA A 41 18.36 12.91 13.81
C ALA A 41 16.98 13.30 14.34
N ALA A 42 16.05 12.36 14.44
CA ALA A 42 14.71 12.56 14.99
C ALA A 42 14.49 11.73 16.26
N GLN A 43 15.50 11.63 17.13
CA GLN A 43 15.25 11.22 18.51
C GLN A 43 15.00 12.46 19.37
N GLU A 44 13.86 13.07 19.19
CA GLU A 44 13.24 13.86 20.25
C GLU A 44 12.86 12.87 21.36
N LYS A 45 13.14 13.21 22.63
CA LYS A 45 12.84 12.38 23.80
C LYS A 45 11.37 11.96 23.77
N GLN A 46 11.09 10.74 23.36
CA GLN A 46 9.76 10.16 23.44
C GLN A 46 9.45 9.90 24.92
N ASP A 47 8.45 10.58 25.43
CA ASP A 47 7.76 10.16 26.64
C ASP A 47 7.23 8.74 26.42
N MET A 48 7.72 7.78 27.20
CA MET A 48 7.64 6.33 27.00
C MET A 48 6.22 5.72 27.00
N PHE A 49 5.15 6.52 26.95
CA PHE A 49 3.75 6.06 27.04
C PHE A 49 2.74 6.92 26.24
N ARG A 50 3.14 7.58 25.17
CA ARG A 50 2.12 8.10 24.25
C ARG A 50 1.90 7.07 23.15
N PRO A 51 0.75 6.38 23.11
CA PRO A 51 0.38 5.63 21.91
C PRO A 51 0.28 6.66 20.77
N GLU A 52 1.05 6.47 19.73
CA GLU A 52 0.95 7.27 18.53
C GLU A 52 -0.43 6.99 17.91
N THR A 53 -1.38 7.84 18.24
CA THR A 53 -2.69 7.81 17.59
C THR A 53 -2.53 8.45 16.22
N SER A 54 -2.62 7.65 15.17
CA SER A 54 -2.76 8.18 13.82
C SER A 54 -3.99 9.09 13.77
N SER A 55 -3.84 10.30 13.26
CA SER A 55 -4.96 11.23 13.07
C SER A 55 -5.99 10.71 12.05
N VAL A 56 -5.61 9.74 11.20
CA VAL A 56 -6.48 9.09 10.20
C VAL A 56 -6.66 7.63 10.57
N THR A 57 -7.54 7.36 11.53
CA THR A 57 -7.77 6.01 12.08
C THR A 57 -8.40 5.05 11.08
N SER A 58 -9.12 5.55 10.06
CA SER A 58 -9.70 4.72 9.00
C SER A 58 -8.66 3.90 8.25
N GLN A 59 -7.41 4.39 8.16
CA GLN A 59 -6.33 3.70 7.48
C GLN A 59 -5.96 2.34 8.11
N SER A 60 -6.33 2.11 9.37
CA SER A 60 -6.09 0.83 10.07
C SER A 60 -7.16 -0.24 9.78
N ILE A 61 -8.29 0.12 9.16
CA ILE A 61 -9.37 -0.80 8.86
C ILE A 61 -9.00 -1.64 7.63
N ALA A 62 -9.00 -2.97 7.75
CA ALA A 62 -8.76 -3.87 6.62
C ALA A 62 -9.84 -3.71 5.54
N PRO A 63 -9.45 -3.45 4.28
CA PRO A 63 -10.42 -3.17 3.23
C PRO A 63 -11.01 -4.42 2.57
N ASP A 64 -10.49 -5.61 2.87
CA ASP A 64 -10.89 -6.85 2.23
C ASP A 64 -11.52 -7.86 3.19
N ALA A 65 -12.55 -8.55 2.70
CA ALA A 65 -13.30 -9.54 3.48
C ALA A 65 -12.46 -10.79 3.83
N ARG A 66 -11.46 -11.13 2.99
CA ARG A 66 -10.59 -12.29 3.23
C ARG A 66 -9.72 -12.05 4.47
N ALA A 67 -9.00 -10.94 4.52
CA ALA A 67 -8.15 -10.60 5.65
C ALA A 67 -8.99 -10.37 6.92
N GLY A 68 -10.14 -9.68 6.80
CA GLY A 68 -11.07 -9.48 7.91
C GLY A 68 -11.59 -10.81 8.48
N GLY A 69 -11.89 -11.79 7.63
CA GLY A 69 -12.29 -13.14 8.05
C GLY A 69 -11.17 -13.96 8.70
N MET A 70 -9.91 -13.60 8.45
CA MET A 70 -8.71 -14.23 9.03
C MET A 70 -8.16 -13.48 10.26
N GLY A 71 -8.87 -12.46 10.77
CA GLY A 71 -8.42 -11.65 11.90
C GLY A 71 -7.38 -10.59 11.49
N ASP A 72 -7.61 -9.94 10.36
CA ASP A 72 -6.79 -8.86 9.80
C ASP A 72 -5.33 -9.28 9.51
N ILE A 73 -5.18 -10.47 8.94
CA ILE A 73 -3.89 -11.03 8.53
C ILE A 73 -3.75 -10.90 7.00
N GLY A 74 -2.76 -10.13 6.54
CA GLY A 74 -2.56 -9.93 5.11
C GLY A 74 -1.11 -9.71 4.68
N ALA A 75 -0.22 -9.31 5.58
CA ALA A 75 1.15 -8.92 5.24
C ALA A 75 2.03 -10.07 4.70
N ALA A 76 1.87 -11.28 5.25
CA ALA A 76 2.67 -12.45 4.91
C ALA A 76 1.87 -13.59 4.26
N THR A 77 0.60 -13.35 3.89
CA THR A 77 -0.21 -14.31 3.14
C THR A 77 0.23 -14.41 1.68
N ASP A 78 -0.27 -15.41 0.96
CA ASP A 78 -0.03 -15.56 -0.47
C ASP A 78 -0.39 -14.28 -1.24
N PRO A 79 0.33 -13.99 -2.34
CA PRO A 79 0.08 -12.85 -3.20
C PRO A 79 -1.36 -12.84 -3.74
N ASP A 80 -2.06 -11.72 -3.58
CA ASP A 80 -3.40 -11.48 -4.10
C ASP A 80 -3.57 -10.07 -4.66
N VAL A 81 -4.73 -9.75 -5.19
CA VAL A 81 -5.01 -8.43 -5.81
C VAL A 81 -5.07 -7.30 -4.78
N VAL A 82 -5.42 -7.61 -3.51
CA VAL A 82 -5.52 -6.65 -2.40
C VAL A 82 -4.20 -6.46 -1.65
N SER A 83 -3.14 -7.09 -2.10
CA SER A 83 -1.81 -6.99 -1.50
C SER A 83 -1.25 -5.56 -1.40
N GLN A 84 -1.82 -4.61 -2.18
CA GLN A 84 -1.44 -3.19 -2.11
C GLN A 84 -1.58 -2.60 -0.70
N TYR A 85 -2.66 -2.94 -0.01
CA TYR A 85 -2.90 -2.45 1.36
C TYR A 85 -1.93 -3.06 2.37
N TRP A 86 -1.64 -4.35 2.23
CA TRP A 86 -0.87 -5.12 3.21
C TRP A 86 0.64 -5.11 2.96
N ASN A 87 1.03 -5.49 1.74
CA ASN A 87 2.42 -5.65 1.36
C ASN A 87 2.56 -5.69 -0.16
N PRO A 88 2.83 -4.58 -0.82
CA PRO A 88 2.96 -4.54 -2.28
C PRO A 88 4.18 -5.33 -2.81
N ALA A 89 5.14 -5.71 -1.95
CA ALA A 89 6.27 -6.55 -2.36
C ALA A 89 5.85 -7.96 -2.80
N LYS A 90 4.61 -8.38 -2.55
CA LYS A 90 4.07 -9.68 -2.99
C LYS A 90 3.77 -9.75 -4.48
N TYR A 91 3.50 -8.64 -5.16
CA TYR A 91 3.05 -8.67 -6.56
C TYR A 91 3.99 -9.31 -7.57
N PRO A 92 5.32 -9.26 -7.48
CA PRO A 92 6.19 -10.00 -8.40
C PRO A 92 5.98 -11.51 -8.38
N PHE A 93 5.43 -12.06 -7.27
CA PHE A 93 5.15 -13.49 -7.11
C PHE A 93 3.74 -13.90 -7.54
N THR A 94 2.89 -12.97 -7.99
CA THR A 94 1.55 -13.32 -8.47
C THR A 94 1.63 -14.15 -9.75
N ILE A 95 0.71 -15.11 -9.90
CA ILE A 95 0.63 -15.95 -11.11
C ILE A 95 0.10 -15.12 -12.29
N SER A 96 -0.93 -14.31 -12.05
CA SER A 96 -1.56 -13.47 -13.08
C SER A 96 -0.70 -12.26 -13.41
N ARG A 97 -0.72 -11.85 -14.68
CA ARG A 97 0.01 -10.66 -15.14
C ARG A 97 -0.61 -9.35 -14.68
N ALA A 98 -1.90 -9.34 -14.48
CA ALA A 98 -2.65 -8.18 -14.00
C ALA A 98 -3.85 -8.63 -13.18
N GLY A 99 -4.30 -7.77 -12.29
CA GLY A 99 -5.52 -8.00 -11.52
C GLY A 99 -6.10 -6.67 -11.02
N VAL A 100 -7.42 -6.65 -10.89
CA VAL A 100 -8.17 -5.53 -10.30
C VAL A 100 -9.15 -6.10 -9.30
N SER A 101 -9.27 -5.46 -8.15
CA SER A 101 -10.22 -5.82 -7.09
C SER A 101 -10.99 -4.60 -6.65
N ARG A 102 -12.27 -4.79 -6.38
CA ARG A 102 -13.16 -3.79 -5.80
C ARG A 102 -13.81 -4.39 -4.56
N ASN A 103 -13.63 -3.74 -3.42
CA ASN A 103 -14.22 -4.12 -2.16
C ASN A 103 -15.13 -2.97 -1.68
N TYR A 104 -16.26 -3.34 -1.10
CA TYR A 104 -17.19 -2.43 -0.46
C TYR A 104 -17.66 -3.05 0.83
N THR A 105 -17.46 -2.35 1.94
CA THR A 105 -17.78 -2.83 3.28
C THR A 105 -18.63 -1.79 3.99
N PRO A 106 -19.92 -2.07 4.24
CA PRO A 106 -20.73 -1.27 5.15
C PRO A 106 -20.16 -1.39 6.55
N TRP A 107 -19.62 -0.30 7.08
CA TRP A 107 -18.94 -0.30 8.38
C TRP A 107 -19.91 0.05 9.49
N LEU A 108 -19.95 -0.76 10.56
CA LEU A 108 -20.78 -0.54 11.75
C LEU A 108 -22.27 -0.29 11.47
N ARG A 109 -22.83 -0.79 10.38
CA ARG A 109 -24.19 -0.53 9.91
C ARG A 109 -25.30 -0.75 10.95
N ARG A 110 -25.04 -1.55 12.01
CA ARG A 110 -25.97 -1.75 13.11
C ARG A 110 -25.97 -0.61 14.15
N LEU A 111 -24.94 0.23 14.15
CA LEU A 111 -24.77 1.35 15.08
C LEU A 111 -24.98 2.68 14.36
N VAL A 112 -24.42 2.83 13.16
CA VAL A 112 -24.49 4.03 12.32
C VAL A 112 -24.81 3.55 10.90
N SER A 113 -25.90 4.03 10.32
CA SER A 113 -26.43 3.50 9.05
C SER A 113 -25.61 3.87 7.82
N ASP A 114 -24.77 4.93 7.91
CA ASP A 114 -24.22 5.63 6.74
C ASP A 114 -22.68 5.59 6.68
N MET A 115 -22.04 4.72 7.48
CA MET A 115 -20.60 4.52 7.43
C MET A 115 -20.24 3.46 6.40
N ASP A 116 -19.48 3.85 5.38
CA ASP A 116 -19.12 2.99 4.27
C ASP A 116 -17.63 3.06 3.94
N LEU A 117 -17.02 1.90 3.68
CA LEU A 117 -15.66 1.76 3.20
C LEU A 117 -15.67 1.18 1.79
N ALA A 118 -15.16 1.95 0.84
CA ALA A 118 -14.90 1.49 -0.52
C ALA A 118 -13.39 1.42 -0.78
N TYR A 119 -12.95 0.35 -1.40
CA TYR A 119 -11.55 0.13 -1.75
C TYR A 119 -11.43 -0.47 -3.15
N LEU A 120 -10.61 0.15 -3.98
CA LEU A 120 -10.26 -0.30 -5.32
C LEU A 120 -8.75 -0.52 -5.37
N SER A 121 -8.30 -1.66 -5.82
CA SER A 121 -6.88 -1.95 -6.02
C SER A 121 -6.63 -2.64 -7.34
N GLY A 122 -5.42 -2.46 -7.86
CA GLY A 122 -4.99 -3.13 -9.06
C GLY A 122 -3.48 -3.19 -9.17
N TYR A 123 -2.99 -4.17 -9.93
CA TYR A 123 -1.58 -4.33 -10.22
C TYR A 123 -1.36 -4.78 -11.67
N TYR A 124 -0.15 -4.51 -12.14
CA TYR A 124 0.33 -4.97 -13.42
C TYR A 124 1.81 -5.38 -13.31
N ARG A 125 2.12 -6.63 -13.69
CA ARG A 125 3.50 -7.13 -13.73
C ARG A 125 4.21 -6.66 -15.00
N ILE A 126 5.34 -6.00 -14.81
CA ILE A 126 6.21 -5.56 -15.90
C ILE A 126 7.31 -6.61 -16.09
N GLY A 127 7.05 -7.57 -16.97
CA GLY A 127 7.93 -8.73 -17.15
C GLY A 127 7.86 -9.70 -15.96
N ASP A 128 8.97 -10.41 -15.71
CA ASP A 128 9.00 -11.50 -14.72
C ASP A 128 9.44 -11.05 -13.31
N TYR A 129 10.03 -9.86 -13.19
CA TYR A 129 10.74 -9.45 -11.96
C TYR A 129 10.18 -8.20 -11.31
N SER A 130 9.25 -7.50 -11.93
CA SER A 130 8.75 -6.25 -11.37
C SER A 130 7.25 -6.07 -11.59
N ALA A 131 6.62 -5.31 -10.71
CA ALA A 131 5.22 -4.94 -10.84
C ALA A 131 5.00 -3.50 -10.39
N VAL A 132 4.00 -2.86 -10.99
CA VAL A 132 3.39 -1.62 -10.51
C VAL A 132 2.02 -1.93 -9.97
N SER A 133 1.61 -1.18 -8.97
CA SER A 133 0.30 -1.33 -8.36
C SER A 133 -0.20 0.00 -7.84
N ALA A 134 -1.52 0.11 -7.74
CA ALA A 134 -2.16 1.31 -7.23
C ALA A 134 -3.42 0.95 -6.47
N SER A 135 -3.84 1.80 -5.54
CA SER A 135 -5.14 1.69 -4.91
C SER A 135 -5.78 3.04 -4.64
N LEU A 136 -7.10 2.99 -4.49
CA LEU A 136 -7.93 4.10 -4.05
C LEU A 136 -8.79 3.61 -2.90
N ARG A 137 -8.87 4.41 -1.84
CA ARG A 137 -9.68 4.15 -0.67
C ARG A 137 -10.56 5.36 -0.41
N TYR A 138 -11.81 5.10 -0.09
CA TYR A 138 -12.77 6.09 0.35
C TYR A 138 -13.50 5.58 1.59
N PHE A 139 -13.52 6.37 2.64
CA PHE A 139 -14.21 6.06 3.87
C PHE A 139 -15.15 7.21 4.23
N SER A 140 -16.45 6.93 4.27
CA SER A 140 -17.47 7.84 4.75
C SER A 140 -17.75 7.57 6.22
N LEU A 141 -17.75 8.62 7.03
CA LEU A 141 -18.09 8.52 8.46
C LEU A 141 -19.60 8.67 8.72
N GLY A 142 -20.40 8.82 7.65
CA GLY A 142 -21.83 9.02 7.74
C GLY A 142 -22.22 10.47 8.00
N GLU A 143 -23.52 10.70 8.20
CA GLU A 143 -24.09 12.02 8.50
C GLU A 143 -23.93 12.32 9.99
N VAL A 144 -23.35 13.48 10.27
CA VAL A 144 -23.21 14.01 11.64
C VAL A 144 -24.06 15.25 11.77
N TYR A 145 -25.01 15.22 12.70
CA TYR A 145 -25.85 16.36 13.01
C TYR A 145 -25.19 17.22 14.10
N THR A 146 -24.85 18.44 13.79
CA THR A 146 -24.31 19.39 14.75
C THR A 146 -25.42 20.31 15.24
N ASN A 147 -25.73 20.24 16.53
CA ASN A 147 -26.61 21.21 17.15
C ASN A 147 -25.82 22.49 17.48
N ALA A 148 -25.90 23.48 16.63
CA ALA A 148 -25.33 24.78 16.86
C ALA A 148 -26.22 25.58 17.85
N GLY A 149 -26.07 25.29 19.17
CA GLY A 149 -26.59 26.13 20.23
C GLY A 149 -28.08 26.09 20.50
N GLU A 150 -28.44 26.33 21.74
CA GLU A 150 -29.74 26.12 22.40
C GLU A 150 -30.95 26.93 21.89
N THR A 151 -30.85 27.68 20.80
CA THR A 151 -31.93 28.64 20.43
C THR A 151 -32.30 28.78 18.97
N ASN A 152 -31.73 28.07 18.05
CA ASN A 152 -32.16 28.15 16.64
C ASN A 152 -32.18 26.78 15.92
N ASP A 153 -33.26 26.57 15.20
CA ASP A 153 -33.67 25.44 14.38
C ASP A 153 -32.75 25.16 13.17
N ASN A 154 -31.46 25.50 13.25
CA ASN A 154 -30.45 25.25 12.23
C ASN A 154 -29.55 24.09 12.67
N SER A 155 -30.09 22.87 12.64
CA SER A 155 -29.25 21.67 12.64
C SER A 155 -28.49 21.61 11.29
N MET A 156 -27.18 21.71 11.34
CA MET A 156 -26.34 21.58 10.17
C MET A 156 -25.90 20.12 10.04
N THR A 157 -26.15 19.52 8.86
CA THR A 157 -25.69 18.17 8.56
C THR A 157 -24.34 18.26 7.86
N ILE A 158 -23.35 17.55 8.38
CA ILE A 158 -22.03 17.40 7.77
C ILE A 158 -21.77 15.95 7.43
N ASN A 159 -21.06 15.73 6.34
CA ASN A 159 -20.68 14.39 5.84
C ASN A 159 -19.16 14.28 5.85
N PRO A 160 -18.53 13.99 6.99
CA PRO A 160 -17.09 13.83 7.06
C PRO A 160 -16.64 12.58 6.29
N TYR A 161 -15.52 12.70 5.57
CA TYR A 161 -14.96 11.60 4.81
C TYR A 161 -13.43 11.64 4.79
N GLU A 162 -12.86 10.48 4.58
CA GLU A 162 -11.43 10.29 4.39
C GLU A 162 -11.17 9.55 3.09
N MET A 163 -10.15 9.95 2.37
CA MET A 163 -9.72 9.24 1.17
C MET A 163 -8.21 9.10 1.12
N SER A 164 -7.75 8.03 0.47
CA SER A 164 -6.35 7.88 0.16
C SER A 164 -6.15 7.26 -1.21
N ALA A 165 -5.06 7.65 -1.85
CA ALA A 165 -4.58 7.07 -3.09
C ALA A 165 -3.12 6.68 -2.91
N ASP A 166 -2.77 5.49 -3.33
CA ASP A 166 -1.38 5.04 -3.28
C ASP A 166 -0.94 4.35 -4.58
N VAL A 167 0.34 4.45 -4.83
CA VAL A 167 1.02 3.80 -5.95
C VAL A 167 2.28 3.13 -5.42
N ALA A 168 2.53 1.90 -5.83
CA ALA A 168 3.72 1.17 -5.45
C ALA A 168 4.45 0.58 -6.66
N TYR A 169 5.76 0.47 -6.49
CA TYR A 169 6.62 -0.27 -7.39
C TYR A 169 7.33 -1.37 -6.61
N SER A 170 7.24 -2.59 -7.10
CA SER A 170 7.83 -3.77 -6.51
C SER A 170 8.80 -4.45 -7.45
N ILE A 171 9.89 -4.97 -6.90
CA ILE A 171 10.94 -5.66 -7.65
C ILE A 171 11.38 -6.92 -6.92
N MET A 172 11.48 -8.01 -7.65
CA MET A 172 12.07 -9.28 -7.21
C MET A 172 13.59 -9.18 -7.28
N LEU A 173 14.26 -9.37 -6.17
CA LEU A 173 15.72 -9.39 -6.06
C LEU A 173 16.28 -10.80 -6.23
N SER A 174 15.54 -11.80 -5.78
CA SER A 174 15.83 -13.22 -5.99
C SER A 174 14.53 -13.99 -6.18
N GLU A 175 14.60 -15.27 -6.52
CA GLU A 175 13.43 -16.16 -6.67
C GLU A 175 12.58 -16.28 -5.40
N THR A 176 13.13 -15.91 -4.26
CA THR A 176 12.48 -16.04 -2.94
C THR A 176 12.26 -14.69 -2.24
N PHE A 177 12.81 -13.58 -2.77
CA PHE A 177 12.81 -12.31 -2.07
C PHE A 177 12.51 -11.14 -2.98
N SER A 178 11.61 -10.26 -2.52
CA SER A 178 11.25 -9.02 -3.20
C SER A 178 11.16 -7.85 -2.23
N ILE A 179 11.26 -6.64 -2.78
CA ILE A 179 11.07 -5.39 -2.07
C ILE A 179 10.10 -4.50 -2.83
N ALA A 180 9.46 -3.58 -2.13
CA ALA A 180 8.61 -2.56 -2.74
C ALA A 180 8.75 -1.23 -2.02
N ALA A 181 8.49 -0.16 -2.77
CA ALA A 181 8.29 1.17 -2.24
C ALA A 181 6.92 1.68 -2.71
N ALA A 182 6.19 2.30 -1.80
CA ALA A 182 4.90 2.91 -2.09
C ALA A 182 4.89 4.37 -1.64
N VAL A 183 4.17 5.20 -2.39
CA VAL A 183 3.85 6.57 -2.02
C VAL A 183 2.35 6.66 -1.87
N ARG A 184 1.90 7.22 -0.76
CA ARG A 184 0.49 7.36 -0.40
C ARG A 184 0.17 8.84 -0.18
N TRP A 185 -0.90 9.30 -0.80
CA TRP A 185 -1.53 10.56 -0.51
C TRP A 185 -2.79 10.31 0.32
N ILE A 186 -2.97 11.06 1.39
CA ILE A 186 -4.08 10.94 2.32
C ILE A 186 -4.75 12.31 2.39
N TYR A 187 -6.07 12.31 2.32
CA TYR A 187 -6.91 13.47 2.47
C TYR A 187 -8.00 13.16 3.50
N SER A 188 -8.17 14.05 4.48
CA SER A 188 -9.14 13.90 5.55
C SER A 188 -9.93 15.19 5.70
N ASP A 189 -11.24 15.10 5.53
CA ASP A 189 -12.19 16.18 5.74
C ASP A 189 -13.14 15.79 6.88
N ILE A 190 -12.71 16.11 8.09
CA ILE A 190 -13.44 15.86 9.34
C ILE A 190 -13.87 17.18 9.96
N THR A 191 -14.19 18.18 9.14
CA THR A 191 -14.52 19.52 9.61
C THR A 191 -15.89 19.52 10.26
N TYR A 192 -15.96 19.79 11.55
CA TYR A 192 -17.21 19.84 12.34
C TYR A 192 -17.85 21.22 12.42
N ASP A 193 -17.13 22.27 12.04
CA ASP A 193 -17.60 23.64 12.21
C ASP A 193 -17.15 24.53 11.04
N TYR A 194 -18.13 25.07 10.31
CA TYR A 194 -17.88 26.05 9.24
C TYR A 194 -17.56 27.45 9.76
N THR A 195 -17.67 27.69 11.07
CA THR A 195 -17.35 28.99 11.69
C THR A 195 -15.92 29.05 12.22
N SER A 196 -15.26 27.91 12.37
CA SER A 196 -13.85 27.82 12.72
C SER A 196 -13.01 27.71 11.47
N ASP A 197 -11.85 28.34 11.47
CA ASP A 197 -10.83 28.36 10.40
C ASP A 197 -10.18 26.97 10.14
N THR A 198 -10.99 25.92 10.25
CA THR A 198 -10.56 24.51 10.16
C THR A 198 -10.63 24.06 8.72
N SER A 199 -9.48 23.89 8.08
CA SER A 199 -9.38 23.40 6.70
C SER A 199 -9.11 21.88 6.68
N PRO A 200 -9.57 21.19 5.62
CA PRO A 200 -9.26 19.78 5.42
C PRO A 200 -7.77 19.50 5.46
N GLY A 201 -7.40 18.36 6.05
CA GLY A 201 -6.01 17.93 6.15
C GLY A 201 -5.57 17.11 4.93
N SER A 202 -4.34 17.32 4.46
CA SER A 202 -3.72 16.44 3.49
C SER A 202 -2.30 16.08 3.89
N ALA A 203 -1.89 14.83 3.64
CA ALA A 203 -0.56 14.33 3.97
C ALA A 203 -0.03 13.38 2.91
N PHE A 204 1.30 13.29 2.81
CA PHE A 204 1.98 12.27 2.03
C PHE A 204 2.73 11.32 2.97
N ALA A 205 2.67 10.04 2.65
CA ALA A 205 3.41 8.99 3.34
C ALA A 205 4.21 8.15 2.34
N VAL A 206 5.29 7.57 2.81
CA VAL A 206 6.12 6.63 2.03
C VAL A 206 6.26 5.35 2.83
N ASP A 207 5.95 4.23 2.20
CA ASP A 207 6.04 2.90 2.76
C ASP A 207 7.12 2.09 2.08
N LEU A 208 7.90 1.34 2.85
CA LEU A 208 8.85 0.35 2.35
C LEU A 208 8.39 -1.03 2.80
N ALA A 209 8.39 -1.98 1.87
CA ALA A 209 7.93 -3.33 2.12
C ALA A 209 8.93 -4.36 1.61
N ALA A 210 8.98 -5.50 2.28
CA ALA A 210 9.76 -6.66 1.88
C ALA A 210 8.91 -7.92 2.00
N TYR A 211 9.13 -8.86 1.10
CA TYR A 211 8.44 -10.15 1.12
C TYR A 211 9.42 -11.28 0.83
N TYR A 212 9.37 -12.31 1.66
CA TYR A 212 10.16 -13.52 1.49
C TYR A 212 9.25 -14.73 1.39
N GLN A 213 9.43 -15.53 0.35
CA GLN A 213 8.67 -16.76 0.10
C GLN A 213 9.64 -17.91 -0.18
N ASN A 214 9.48 -19.00 0.55
CA ASN A 214 10.23 -20.22 0.31
C ASN A 214 9.33 -21.45 0.50
N TYR A 215 9.40 -22.39 -0.42
CA TYR A 215 8.68 -23.65 -0.34
C TYR A 215 9.57 -24.71 0.31
N VAL A 216 9.22 -25.15 1.49
CA VAL A 216 9.89 -26.26 2.17
C VAL A 216 9.15 -27.56 1.83
N ASN A 217 9.79 -28.47 1.11
CA ASN A 217 9.27 -29.82 0.91
C ASN A 217 9.37 -30.61 2.23
N ILE A 218 8.29 -30.58 3.01
CA ILE A 218 8.15 -31.45 4.19
C ILE A 218 7.84 -32.85 3.67
N GLY A 219 8.86 -33.68 3.59
CA GLY A 219 8.93 -35.03 3.09
C GLY A 219 7.60 -35.78 2.91
N GLN A 220 7.31 -36.15 1.68
CA GLN A 220 6.41 -37.28 1.43
C GLN A 220 7.09 -38.55 1.93
N ARG A 221 6.55 -39.15 2.96
CA ARG A 221 6.79 -40.55 3.33
C ARG A 221 5.91 -41.46 2.46
#